data_61a487e439209f621337f4cb64866ecb
#
_entry.id   61a487e439209f621337f4cb64866ecb
#
_cell.length_a   1.000
_cell.length_b   1.000
_cell.length_c   1.000
_cell.angle_alpha   90.00
_cell.angle_beta   90.00
_cell.angle_gamma   90.00
#
_symmetry.space_group_name_H-M   'P 1'
#
loop_
_entity.id
_entity.type
_entity.pdbx_description
1 polymer ?
#
loop_
_entity_poly.entity_id
_entity_poly.type
_entity_poly.pdbx_seq_one_letter_code
_entity_poly.pdbx_strand_id
1 'polypeptide(L)'
;AAIKFHAGDKTAKYVVDRLDVQYQPGHLNASQSETKAADGKYLAVGCKFSKDRFLPVGPLHPENEQMIDISGEKMVLMADHPVRGEPHDFIIFKRDLVRPKQVYDLNEFPLATKDPKDSGVVRNGKKVTVRMTSQAPAFSLREFTVKKGDEVTLILTNLDKIEDLTHGFAIPNHNVNFIVNPQETASVTFIAGNPGVYWCYCTHFCHALHLEMRTRMIVEA
;
A
#
# COMPACT_ATOMS: atom_id res chain seq x y z
N ALA A 1 -20.66 9.54 -20.57
CA ALA A 1 -20.58 8.30 -21.36
C ALA A 1 -19.12 7.94 -21.62
N ALA A 2 -18.79 6.65 -21.55
CA ALA A 2 -17.54 6.10 -22.04
C ALA A 2 -17.65 5.79 -23.53
N ILE A 3 -16.59 6.04 -24.28
CA ILE A 3 -16.60 5.87 -25.74
C ILE A 3 -15.39 5.00 -26.12
N LYS A 4 -15.64 3.94 -26.88
CA LYS A 4 -14.62 3.03 -27.38
C LYS A 4 -14.36 3.32 -28.86
N PHE A 5 -13.10 3.51 -29.21
CA PHE A 5 -12.63 3.61 -30.57
C PHE A 5 -11.91 2.32 -31.01
N HIS A 6 -11.88 2.11 -32.31
CA HIS A 6 -11.15 0.96 -32.86
C HIS A 6 -9.64 1.12 -32.62
N ALA A 7 -9.05 0.21 -31.84
CA ALA A 7 -7.63 0.28 -31.50
C ALA A 7 -6.77 -0.21 -32.66
N GLY A 8 -5.64 0.47 -32.89
CA GLY A 8 -4.63 0.06 -33.88
C GLY A 8 -4.90 0.51 -35.32
N ASP A 9 -6.08 0.98 -35.65
CA ASP A 9 -6.37 1.54 -36.96
C ASP A 9 -6.24 3.09 -36.91
N LYS A 10 -5.16 3.61 -37.44
CA LYS A 10 -4.93 5.08 -37.49
C LYS A 10 -5.92 5.81 -38.37
N THR A 11 -6.69 5.11 -39.19
CA THR A 11 -7.71 5.66 -40.10
C THR A 11 -9.11 5.54 -39.54
N ALA A 12 -9.33 4.75 -38.48
CA ALA A 12 -10.63 4.55 -37.85
C ALA A 12 -11.11 5.85 -37.20
N LYS A 13 -12.20 6.40 -37.74
CA LYS A 13 -12.81 7.66 -37.28
C LYS A 13 -14.19 7.48 -36.67
N TYR A 14 -14.53 6.26 -36.28
CA TYR A 14 -15.86 5.95 -35.76
C TYR A 14 -15.80 5.36 -34.34
N VAL A 15 -16.84 5.61 -33.62
CA VAL A 15 -17.07 5.04 -32.29
C VAL A 15 -17.53 3.59 -32.47
N VAL A 16 -16.84 2.66 -31.81
CA VAL A 16 -17.19 1.24 -31.82
C VAL A 16 -18.31 0.94 -30.83
N ASP A 17 -18.25 1.56 -29.65
CA ASP A 17 -19.25 1.38 -28.61
C ASP A 17 -19.36 2.59 -27.70
N ARG A 18 -20.48 2.70 -26.99
CA ARG A 18 -20.79 3.76 -26.05
C ARG A 18 -21.55 3.20 -24.85
N LEU A 19 -21.04 3.47 -23.65
CA LEU A 19 -21.67 3.10 -22.39
C LEU A 19 -21.93 4.35 -21.55
N ASP A 20 -23.15 4.51 -21.03
CA ASP A 20 -23.46 5.58 -20.10
C ASP A 20 -22.91 5.26 -18.72
N VAL A 21 -22.19 6.24 -18.18
CA VAL A 21 -21.64 6.21 -16.82
C VAL A 21 -22.39 7.21 -15.93
N GLN A 22 -22.15 7.16 -14.62
CA GLN A 22 -22.71 8.10 -13.66
C GLN A 22 -22.27 9.56 -13.95
N TYR A 23 -22.84 10.51 -13.23
CA TYR A 23 -22.59 11.93 -13.49
C TYR A 23 -21.19 12.40 -13.11
N GLN A 24 -20.72 13.39 -13.84
CA GLN A 24 -19.39 13.99 -13.67
C GLN A 24 -18.28 12.95 -13.55
N PRO A 25 -18.05 12.12 -14.58
CA PRO A 25 -16.87 11.27 -14.58
C PRO A 25 -15.63 12.15 -14.49
N GLY A 26 -14.80 11.90 -13.49
CA GLY A 26 -13.56 12.62 -13.26
C GLY A 26 -12.37 11.81 -13.75
N HIS A 27 -11.87 10.94 -12.92
CA HIS A 27 -10.69 10.15 -13.22
C HIS A 27 -11.03 8.82 -13.88
N LEU A 28 -10.17 8.42 -14.81
CA LEU A 28 -10.27 7.18 -15.56
C LEU A 28 -8.94 6.45 -15.45
N ASN A 29 -8.96 5.16 -15.16
CA ASN A 29 -7.76 4.34 -15.20
C ASN A 29 -8.05 2.96 -15.80
N ALA A 30 -7.15 2.51 -16.68
CA ALA A 30 -7.23 1.19 -17.28
C ALA A 30 -6.46 0.16 -16.45
N SER A 31 -6.94 -1.08 -16.48
CA SER A 31 -6.18 -2.20 -15.90
C SER A 31 -4.83 -2.35 -16.60
N GLN A 32 -3.83 -2.75 -15.82
CA GLN A 32 -2.45 -2.87 -16.25
C GLN A 32 -1.99 -4.31 -16.28
N SER A 33 -1.17 -4.63 -17.28
CA SER A 33 -0.45 -5.88 -17.37
C SER A 33 0.91 -5.79 -16.63
N GLU A 34 1.72 -6.81 -16.79
CA GLU A 34 3.07 -6.91 -16.22
C GLU A 34 3.99 -5.73 -16.55
N THR A 35 3.73 -5.02 -17.63
CA THR A 35 4.58 -3.93 -18.13
C THR A 35 4.14 -2.53 -17.70
N LYS A 36 3.16 -2.40 -16.83
CA LYS A 36 2.48 -1.13 -16.51
C LYS A 36 1.73 -0.50 -17.69
N ALA A 37 1.63 -1.19 -18.80
CA ALA A 37 0.81 -0.78 -19.92
C ALA A 37 -0.64 -1.23 -19.71
N ALA A 38 -1.60 -0.47 -20.26
CA ALA A 38 -2.99 -0.89 -20.27
C ALA A 38 -3.14 -2.24 -20.97
N ASP A 39 -3.83 -3.18 -20.34
CA ASP A 39 -4.02 -4.54 -20.87
C ASP A 39 -5.30 -4.71 -21.69
N GLY A 40 -6.09 -3.64 -21.79
CA GLY A 40 -7.32 -3.61 -22.57
C GLY A 40 -8.49 -4.42 -21.98
N LYS A 41 -8.45 -4.75 -20.69
CA LYS A 41 -9.48 -5.60 -20.08
C LYS A 41 -10.51 -4.82 -19.29
N TYR A 42 -10.06 -3.93 -18.41
CA TYR A 42 -10.95 -3.20 -17.51
C TYR A 42 -10.65 -1.71 -17.51
N LEU A 43 -11.69 -0.94 -17.23
CA LEU A 43 -11.63 0.51 -17.04
C LEU A 43 -12.34 0.85 -15.73
N ALA A 44 -11.66 1.54 -14.82
CA ALA A 44 -12.28 2.18 -13.66
C ALA A 44 -12.67 3.62 -13.99
N VAL A 45 -13.85 4.02 -13.55
CA VAL A 45 -14.39 5.37 -13.75
C VAL A 45 -14.87 5.91 -12.42
N GLY A 46 -14.20 6.94 -11.90
CA GLY A 46 -14.64 7.69 -10.73
C GLY A 46 -15.66 8.75 -11.13
N CYS A 47 -16.86 8.67 -10.59
CA CYS A 47 -17.94 9.62 -10.82
C CYS A 47 -18.26 10.40 -9.55
N LYS A 48 -18.35 11.74 -9.66
CA LYS A 48 -18.63 12.62 -8.52
C LYS A 48 -20.07 12.54 -8.04
N PHE A 49 -20.99 12.07 -8.87
CA PHE A 49 -22.41 11.94 -8.52
C PHE A 49 -23.01 10.66 -9.07
N SER A 50 -23.80 9.98 -8.23
CA SER A 50 -24.61 8.86 -8.66
C SER A 50 -25.92 9.36 -9.28
N LYS A 51 -26.26 8.81 -10.43
CA LYS A 51 -27.49 9.14 -11.16
C LYS A 51 -28.75 8.88 -10.35
N ASP A 52 -28.77 7.78 -9.61
CA ASP A 52 -29.97 7.32 -8.89
C ASP A 52 -30.07 7.87 -7.47
N ARG A 53 -29.06 8.60 -7.01
CA ARG A 53 -28.96 9.12 -5.65
C ARG A 53 -28.84 10.63 -5.59
N PHE A 54 -29.28 11.30 -6.62
CA PHE A 54 -29.28 12.74 -6.70
C PHE A 54 -30.39 13.32 -5.84
N LEU A 55 -30.23 13.20 -4.52
CA LEU A 55 -31.01 13.92 -3.54
C LEU A 55 -30.14 15.07 -3.03
N PRO A 56 -30.65 16.31 -3.05
CA PRO A 56 -29.94 17.47 -2.50
C PRO A 56 -29.97 17.42 -0.97
N VAL A 57 -29.36 16.43 -0.37
CA VAL A 57 -29.38 16.20 1.08
C VAL A 57 -27.96 16.43 1.64
N GLY A 58 -27.65 17.69 1.88
CA GLY A 58 -26.43 18.08 2.58
C GLY A 58 -25.13 18.00 1.74
N PRO A 59 -23.97 18.18 2.37
CA PRO A 59 -22.69 18.29 1.67
C PRO A 59 -22.09 16.96 1.23
N LEU A 60 -22.75 15.84 1.47
CA LEU A 60 -22.29 14.50 1.11
C LEU A 60 -23.10 13.99 -0.08
N HIS A 61 -22.60 14.29 -1.28
CA HIS A 61 -23.11 13.66 -2.49
C HIS A 61 -22.61 12.22 -2.54
N PRO A 62 -23.47 11.23 -2.88
CA PRO A 62 -23.01 9.89 -3.12
C PRO A 62 -22.16 9.86 -4.39
N GLU A 63 -20.91 9.54 -4.23
CA GLU A 63 -19.92 9.35 -5.29
C GLU A 63 -19.83 7.88 -5.62
N ASN A 64 -19.51 7.56 -6.87
CA ASN A 64 -19.48 6.18 -7.36
C ASN A 64 -18.19 5.87 -8.07
N GLU A 65 -17.74 4.65 -7.88
CA GLU A 65 -16.72 4.00 -8.69
C GLU A 65 -17.39 2.93 -9.55
N GLN A 66 -17.20 3.02 -10.86
CA GLN A 66 -17.72 2.08 -11.82
C GLN A 66 -16.59 1.28 -12.47
N MET A 67 -16.75 -0.04 -12.51
CA MET A 67 -15.85 -0.95 -13.20
C MET A 67 -16.50 -1.42 -14.50
N ILE A 68 -15.79 -1.23 -15.60
CA ILE A 68 -16.26 -1.55 -16.95
C ILE A 68 -15.32 -2.58 -17.58
N ASP A 69 -15.89 -3.68 -18.07
CA ASP A 69 -15.17 -4.62 -18.95
C ASP A 69 -15.12 -4.03 -20.36
N ILE A 70 -13.90 -3.87 -20.89
CA ILE A 70 -13.62 -3.34 -22.22
C ILE A 70 -12.93 -4.37 -23.12
N SER A 71 -12.84 -5.63 -22.70
CA SER A 71 -12.11 -6.69 -23.42
C SER A 71 -12.85 -7.15 -24.68
N GLY A 72 -14.17 -7.03 -24.72
CA GLY A 72 -15.00 -7.41 -25.87
C GLY A 72 -15.24 -6.27 -26.86
N GLU A 73 -16.07 -6.54 -27.88
CA GLU A 73 -16.51 -5.50 -28.82
C GLU A 73 -17.39 -4.46 -28.13
N LYS A 74 -18.20 -4.90 -27.18
CA LYS A 74 -19.04 -4.04 -26.36
C LYS A 74 -18.48 -3.88 -24.96
N MET A 75 -18.65 -2.68 -24.41
CA MET A 75 -18.35 -2.37 -23.03
C MET A 75 -19.47 -2.87 -22.12
N VAL A 76 -19.11 -3.50 -21.00
CA VAL A 76 -20.07 -4.03 -20.03
C VAL A 76 -19.80 -3.43 -18.65
N LEU A 77 -20.80 -2.79 -18.05
CA LEU A 77 -20.73 -2.35 -16.67
C LEU A 77 -20.75 -3.57 -15.76
N MET A 78 -19.64 -3.80 -15.05
CA MET A 78 -19.50 -4.95 -14.15
C MET A 78 -19.90 -4.63 -12.72
N ALA A 79 -19.58 -3.43 -12.27
CA ALA A 79 -19.82 -3.01 -10.89
C ALA A 79 -20.06 -1.50 -10.83
N ASP A 80 -20.89 -1.10 -9.88
CA ASP A 80 -21.18 0.29 -9.53
C ASP A 80 -21.21 0.39 -8.02
N HIS A 81 -20.11 0.90 -7.44
CA HIS A 81 -19.92 0.96 -6.00
C HIS A 81 -20.04 2.40 -5.49
N PRO A 82 -20.94 2.66 -4.53
CA PRO A 82 -20.94 3.93 -3.83
C PRO A 82 -19.67 4.01 -2.97
N VAL A 83 -18.95 5.12 -3.12
CA VAL A 83 -17.76 5.43 -2.34
C VAL A 83 -17.99 6.70 -1.51
N ARG A 84 -17.22 6.88 -0.46
CA ARG A 84 -17.22 8.11 0.32
C ARG A 84 -15.97 8.91 -0.01
N GLY A 85 -16.18 10.16 -0.29
CA GLY A 85 -15.13 11.06 -0.71
C GLY A 85 -14.88 10.98 -2.22
N GLU A 86 -14.37 12.04 -2.79
CA GLU A 86 -14.13 12.18 -4.22
C GLU A 86 -13.08 11.15 -4.70
N PRO A 87 -13.46 10.16 -5.54
CA PRO A 87 -12.49 9.21 -6.07
C PRO A 87 -11.56 9.91 -7.05
N HIS A 88 -10.30 10.08 -6.65
CA HIS A 88 -9.33 10.85 -7.42
C HIS A 88 -8.49 10.02 -8.36
N ASP A 89 -8.15 8.79 -7.98
CA ASP A 89 -7.31 7.94 -8.82
C ASP A 89 -7.52 6.46 -8.51
N PHE A 90 -7.22 5.63 -9.51
CA PHE A 90 -7.34 4.18 -9.42
C PHE A 90 -6.14 3.52 -10.04
N ILE A 91 -5.70 2.42 -9.45
CA ILE A 91 -4.72 1.53 -10.05
C ILE A 91 -5.29 0.12 -10.03
N ILE A 92 -5.45 -0.47 -11.21
CA ILE A 92 -5.96 -1.83 -11.38
C ILE A 92 -4.85 -2.68 -11.97
N PHE A 93 -4.40 -3.66 -11.20
CA PHE A 93 -3.39 -4.61 -11.66
C PHE A 93 -3.65 -6.00 -11.06
N LYS A 94 -3.06 -7.02 -11.66
CA LYS A 94 -3.16 -8.38 -11.12
C LYS A 94 -2.46 -8.43 -9.77
N ARG A 95 -3.13 -9.03 -8.78
CA ARG A 95 -2.61 -9.23 -7.43
C ARG A 95 -1.23 -9.91 -7.43
N ASP A 96 -1.06 -10.93 -8.25
CA ASP A 96 0.18 -11.71 -8.36
C ASP A 96 1.40 -10.88 -8.78
N LEU A 97 1.16 -9.79 -9.53
CA LEU A 97 2.23 -8.87 -9.95
C LEU A 97 2.70 -7.95 -8.82
N VAL A 98 1.85 -7.72 -7.83
CA VAL A 98 2.13 -6.83 -6.69
C VAL A 98 2.65 -7.60 -5.51
N ARG A 99 2.18 -8.82 -5.35
CA ARG A 99 2.52 -9.72 -4.24
C ARG A 99 2.72 -11.15 -4.76
N PRO A 100 3.78 -11.40 -5.53
CA PRO A 100 4.01 -12.72 -6.11
C PRO A 100 4.24 -13.81 -5.06
N LYS A 101 4.75 -13.44 -3.88
CA LYS A 101 4.93 -14.33 -2.72
C LYS A 101 4.44 -13.59 -1.49
N GLN A 102 3.35 -14.05 -0.90
CA GLN A 102 2.67 -13.35 0.19
C GLN A 102 3.05 -13.86 1.57
N VAL A 103 3.48 -15.11 1.67
CA VAL A 103 4.00 -15.71 2.90
C VAL A 103 5.34 -16.37 2.59
N TYR A 104 6.36 -15.97 3.30
CA TYR A 104 7.71 -16.51 3.17
C TYR A 104 7.97 -17.62 4.18
N ASP A 105 9.18 -18.19 4.18
CA ASP A 105 9.68 -19.06 5.23
C ASP A 105 10.80 -18.35 5.99
N LEU A 106 10.60 -18.11 7.29
CA LEU A 106 11.62 -17.48 8.13
C LEU A 106 12.95 -18.20 8.14
N ASN A 107 12.98 -19.50 7.80
CA ASN A 107 14.23 -20.25 7.71
C ASN A 107 15.09 -19.83 6.51
N GLU A 108 14.52 -19.19 5.51
CA GLU A 108 15.26 -18.61 4.38
C GLU A 108 16.01 -17.31 4.76
N PHE A 109 15.72 -16.75 5.95
CA PHE A 109 16.31 -15.49 6.42
C PHE A 109 17.26 -15.70 7.60
N PRO A 110 18.59 -15.73 7.37
CA PRO A 110 19.56 -15.96 8.45
C PRO A 110 19.54 -14.92 9.58
N LEU A 111 19.05 -13.72 9.29
CA LEU A 111 18.97 -12.64 10.26
C LEU A 111 17.61 -12.57 10.98
N ALA A 112 16.68 -13.48 10.70
CA ALA A 112 15.35 -13.47 11.27
C ALA A 112 15.38 -13.61 12.81
N THR A 113 14.59 -12.76 13.46
CA THR A 113 14.29 -12.88 14.90
C THR A 113 13.00 -13.70 15.03
N LYS A 114 13.12 -14.94 15.50
CA LYS A 114 11.99 -15.89 15.52
C LYS A 114 11.14 -15.82 16.79
N ASP A 115 11.68 -15.28 17.87
CA ASP A 115 10.96 -15.03 19.13
C ASP A 115 11.00 -13.51 19.43
N PRO A 116 9.86 -12.87 19.76
CA PRO A 116 9.84 -11.48 20.21
C PRO A 116 10.78 -11.15 21.37
N LYS A 117 11.07 -12.14 22.22
CA LYS A 117 11.98 -11.99 23.37
C LYS A 117 13.44 -11.78 22.97
N ASP A 118 13.80 -12.20 21.76
CA ASP A 118 15.14 -12.02 21.20
C ASP A 118 15.32 -10.64 20.55
N SER A 119 14.29 -9.80 20.62
CA SER A 119 14.37 -8.41 20.17
C SER A 119 15.22 -7.58 21.11
N GLY A 120 15.94 -6.61 20.54
CA GLY A 120 16.79 -5.75 21.35
C GLY A 120 17.78 -4.92 20.54
N VAL A 121 18.64 -4.23 21.27
CA VAL A 121 19.65 -3.36 20.72
C VAL A 121 21.03 -3.88 21.10
N VAL A 122 21.88 -4.09 20.10
CA VAL A 122 23.28 -4.48 20.29
C VAL A 122 24.16 -3.37 19.74
N ARG A 123 25.10 -2.90 20.56
CA ARG A 123 26.01 -1.83 20.20
C ARG A 123 27.45 -2.33 20.11
N ASN A 124 28.13 -1.94 19.04
CA ASN A 124 29.58 -2.12 18.87
C ASN A 124 30.17 -0.78 18.39
N GLY A 125 30.67 0.01 19.35
CA GLY A 125 31.08 1.38 19.08
C GLY A 125 29.91 2.23 18.54
N LYS A 126 30.08 2.78 17.34
CA LYS A 126 29.04 3.54 16.63
C LYS A 126 28.12 2.68 15.77
N LYS A 127 28.40 1.39 15.64
CA LYS A 127 27.52 0.47 14.92
C LYS A 127 26.49 -0.11 15.87
N VAL A 128 25.23 0.10 15.57
CA VAL A 128 24.10 -0.35 16.40
C VAL A 128 23.19 -1.24 15.57
N THR A 129 22.95 -2.44 16.07
CA THR A 129 21.98 -3.35 15.47
C THR A 129 20.73 -3.41 16.34
N VAL A 130 19.59 -3.06 15.76
CA VAL A 130 18.28 -3.16 16.39
C VAL A 130 17.54 -4.33 15.76
N ARG A 131 17.22 -5.35 16.55
CA ARG A 131 16.41 -6.48 16.14
C ARG A 131 15.01 -6.32 16.69
N MET A 132 14.01 -6.44 15.84
CA MET A 132 12.62 -6.23 16.19
C MET A 132 11.74 -7.22 15.43
N THR A 133 10.66 -7.63 16.05
CA THR A 133 9.60 -8.37 15.35
C THR A 133 8.35 -7.53 15.20
N SER A 134 7.57 -7.83 14.18
CA SER A 134 6.20 -7.36 14.01
C SER A 134 5.23 -8.54 14.03
N GLN A 135 4.14 -8.36 14.74
CA GLN A 135 2.99 -9.25 14.74
C GLN A 135 1.77 -8.40 15.07
N ALA A 136 0.79 -8.37 14.18
CA ALA A 136 -0.35 -7.46 14.31
C ALA A 136 -1.02 -7.58 15.69
N PRO A 137 -1.31 -6.47 16.37
CA PRO A 137 -1.12 -5.07 15.99
C PRO A 137 0.11 -4.39 16.63
N ALA A 138 1.22 -5.08 16.86
CA ALA A 138 2.32 -4.55 17.65
C ALA A 138 3.71 -4.83 17.07
N PHE A 139 4.66 -3.96 17.38
CA PHE A 139 6.09 -4.25 17.33
C PHE A 139 6.56 -4.77 18.69
N SER A 140 7.58 -5.66 18.70
CA SER A 140 8.11 -6.26 19.93
C SER A 140 8.80 -5.27 20.86
N LEU A 141 9.38 -4.20 20.32
CA LEU A 141 9.98 -3.13 21.12
C LEU A 141 9.04 -1.94 21.16
N ARG A 142 8.72 -1.44 22.35
CA ARG A 142 7.97 -0.19 22.53
C ARG A 142 8.82 1.05 22.29
N GLU A 143 10.13 0.90 22.54
CA GLU A 143 11.14 1.93 22.28
C GLU A 143 12.53 1.31 22.16
N PHE A 144 13.44 2.02 21.50
CA PHE A 144 14.86 1.71 21.47
C PHE A 144 15.70 3.00 21.43
N THR A 145 16.90 2.94 22.01
CA THR A 145 17.76 4.10 22.16
C THR A 145 19.02 3.94 21.33
N VAL A 146 19.39 5.01 20.63
CA VAL A 146 20.61 5.16 19.85
C VAL A 146 21.24 6.51 20.16
N LYS A 147 22.47 6.78 19.70
CA LYS A 147 23.14 8.08 19.88
C LYS A 147 23.26 8.80 18.56
N LYS A 148 23.34 10.12 18.61
CA LYS A 148 23.62 10.94 17.43
C LYS A 148 24.87 10.46 16.71
N GLY A 149 24.75 10.22 15.42
CA GLY A 149 25.84 9.75 14.56
C GLY A 149 26.09 8.24 14.59
N ASP A 150 25.27 7.47 15.29
CA ASP A 150 25.31 6.01 15.18
C ASP A 150 24.90 5.54 13.79
N GLU A 151 25.60 4.55 13.27
CA GLU A 151 25.18 3.75 12.11
C GLU A 151 24.25 2.64 12.60
N VAL A 152 22.98 2.81 12.37
CA VAL A 152 21.92 1.93 12.88
C VAL A 152 21.48 0.98 11.79
N THR A 153 21.65 -0.32 12.02
CA THR A 153 21.05 -1.37 11.21
C THR A 153 19.82 -1.91 11.93
N LEU A 154 18.64 -1.59 11.41
CA LEU A 154 17.37 -2.09 11.93
C LEU A 154 16.98 -3.33 11.11
N ILE A 155 16.71 -4.42 11.81
CA ILE A 155 16.29 -5.70 11.26
C ILE A 155 14.89 -5.98 11.79
N LEU A 156 13.90 -6.04 10.89
CA LEU A 156 12.51 -6.29 11.23
C LEU A 156 12.09 -7.64 10.66
N THR A 157 11.53 -8.51 11.51
CA THR A 157 10.97 -9.80 11.13
C THR A 157 9.46 -9.80 11.34
N ASN A 158 8.70 -10.13 10.33
CA ASN A 158 7.26 -10.29 10.43
C ASN A 158 6.91 -11.73 10.82
N LEU A 159 6.34 -11.92 12.00
CA LEU A 159 5.95 -13.23 12.54
C LEU A 159 4.54 -13.67 12.15
N ASP A 160 3.75 -12.81 11.51
CA ASP A 160 2.43 -13.19 11.03
C ASP A 160 2.53 -14.26 9.94
N LYS A 161 1.59 -15.21 9.97
CA LYS A 161 1.53 -16.35 9.03
C LYS A 161 0.37 -16.24 8.06
N ILE A 162 -0.44 -15.20 8.20
CA ILE A 162 -1.64 -14.98 7.39
C ILE A 162 -1.27 -14.12 6.19
N GLU A 163 -1.64 -14.57 5.03
CA GLU A 163 -1.60 -13.78 3.80
C GLU A 163 -2.27 -12.41 4.03
N ASP A 164 -1.75 -11.37 3.46
CA ASP A 164 -2.19 -9.97 3.63
C ASP A 164 -1.77 -9.27 4.94
N LEU A 165 -1.18 -9.94 5.91
CA LEU A 165 -0.61 -9.28 7.09
C LEU A 165 0.81 -8.75 6.82
N THR A 166 0.97 -8.01 5.73
CA THR A 166 2.17 -7.23 5.44
C THR A 166 2.24 -6.04 6.40
N HIS A 167 3.43 -5.78 6.94
CA HIS A 167 3.70 -4.58 7.72
C HIS A 167 4.62 -3.63 6.97
N GLY A 168 4.44 -2.35 7.19
CA GLY A 168 5.44 -1.36 6.83
C GLY A 168 6.17 -0.89 8.08
N PHE A 169 7.32 -0.25 7.90
CA PHE A 169 8.04 0.43 8.98
C PHE A 169 8.63 1.73 8.48
N ALA A 170 8.29 2.82 9.11
CA ALA A 170 8.81 4.13 8.74
C ALA A 170 9.35 4.90 9.94
N ILE A 171 10.44 5.64 9.70
CA ILE A 171 10.98 6.70 10.55
C ILE A 171 11.14 7.94 9.66
N PRO A 172 10.13 8.83 9.55
CA PRO A 172 10.08 9.88 8.52
C PRO A 172 11.32 10.77 8.47
N ASN A 173 11.79 11.23 9.63
CA ASN A 173 12.91 12.17 9.71
C ASN A 173 14.29 11.52 9.44
N HIS A 174 14.33 10.21 9.18
CA HIS A 174 15.54 9.45 8.87
C HIS A 174 15.47 8.80 7.49
N ASN A 175 14.48 9.16 6.68
CA ASN A 175 14.23 8.59 5.35
C ASN A 175 14.17 7.05 5.35
N VAL A 176 13.62 6.47 6.42
CA VAL A 176 13.40 5.04 6.55
C VAL A 176 11.95 4.75 6.21
N ASN A 177 11.74 3.95 5.19
CA ASN A 177 10.43 3.40 4.83
C ASN A 177 10.62 2.11 4.02
N PHE A 178 10.14 0.99 4.56
CA PHE A 178 10.19 -0.31 3.89
C PHE A 178 9.03 -1.19 4.33
N ILE A 179 8.79 -2.26 3.61
CA ILE A 179 7.77 -3.26 3.91
C ILE A 179 8.40 -4.60 4.25
N VAL A 180 7.68 -5.40 5.02
CA VAL A 180 8.03 -6.78 5.36
C VAL A 180 6.76 -7.64 5.27
N ASN A 181 6.78 -8.61 4.37
CA ASN A 181 5.66 -9.53 4.16
C ASN A 181 5.57 -10.58 5.29
N PRO A 182 4.47 -11.32 5.41
CA PRO A 182 4.37 -12.41 6.38
C PRO A 182 5.53 -13.40 6.26
N GLN A 183 6.14 -13.74 7.40
CA GLN A 183 7.29 -14.65 7.51
C GLN A 183 8.53 -14.18 6.73
N GLU A 184 8.67 -12.89 6.50
CA GLU A 184 9.83 -12.25 5.87
C GLU A 184 10.66 -11.50 6.91
N THR A 185 11.94 -11.29 6.60
CA THR A 185 12.82 -10.40 7.35
C THR A 185 13.44 -9.40 6.38
N ALA A 186 13.33 -8.12 6.71
CA ALA A 186 13.95 -7.04 5.98
C ALA A 186 14.83 -6.20 6.89
N SER A 187 15.81 -5.49 6.31
CA SER A 187 16.70 -4.62 7.06
C SER A 187 16.99 -3.32 6.32
N VAL A 188 17.29 -2.29 7.10
CA VAL A 188 17.71 -1.00 6.60
C VAL A 188 18.83 -0.47 7.49
N THR A 189 19.81 0.23 6.89
CA THR A 189 20.87 0.92 7.62
C THR A 189 20.77 2.43 7.38
N PHE A 190 20.85 3.20 8.44
CA PHE A 190 20.77 4.66 8.40
C PHE A 190 21.67 5.28 9.49
N ILE A 191 21.91 6.58 9.38
CA ILE A 191 22.63 7.33 10.42
C ILE A 191 21.62 8.01 11.35
N ALA A 192 21.76 7.79 12.66
CA ALA A 192 20.96 8.47 13.65
C ALA A 192 21.23 9.98 13.63
N GLY A 193 20.18 10.76 13.41
CA GLY A 193 20.26 12.21 13.21
C GLY A 193 20.39 13.00 14.51
N ASN A 194 19.64 14.10 14.60
CA ASN A 194 19.66 14.96 15.78
C ASN A 194 19.03 14.28 16.99
N PRO A 195 19.46 14.63 18.24
CA PRO A 195 18.84 14.17 19.46
C PRO A 195 17.33 14.48 19.48
N GLY A 196 16.55 13.53 19.97
CA GLY A 196 15.09 13.67 20.03
C GLY A 196 14.37 12.34 20.12
N VAL A 197 13.04 12.40 20.15
CA VAL A 197 12.15 11.24 20.12
C VAL A 197 11.46 11.17 18.78
N TYR A 198 11.63 10.06 18.11
CA TYR A 198 11.11 9.84 16.77
C TYR A 198 10.08 8.69 16.77
N TRP A 199 8.88 8.98 16.32
CA TRP A 199 7.87 7.95 16.17
C TRP A 199 8.17 7.10 14.95
N CYS A 200 8.10 5.80 15.16
CA CYS A 200 8.18 4.78 14.11
C CYS A 200 6.84 4.06 14.09
N TYR A 201 6.29 3.83 12.91
CA TYR A 201 4.95 3.26 12.78
C TYR A 201 4.82 2.36 11.56
N CYS A 202 3.82 1.48 11.64
CA CYS A 202 3.43 0.66 10.51
C CYS A 202 2.76 1.52 9.43
N THR A 203 3.15 1.34 8.17
CA THR A 203 2.61 2.10 7.03
C THR A 203 1.60 1.32 6.19
N HIS A 204 1.35 0.04 6.52
CA HIS A 204 0.38 -0.81 5.83
C HIS A 204 -0.78 -1.15 6.75
N PHE A 205 -1.99 -0.99 6.25
CA PHE A 205 -3.18 -1.41 7.00
C PHE A 205 -3.17 -2.93 7.18
N CYS A 206 -2.87 -3.39 8.37
CA CYS A 206 -2.69 -4.79 8.72
C CYS A 206 -3.72 -5.32 9.73
N HIS A 207 -4.38 -4.43 10.48
CA HIS A 207 -5.30 -4.81 11.55
C HIS A 207 -6.20 -3.62 11.93
N ALA A 208 -7.36 -3.87 12.58
CA ALA A 208 -8.25 -2.81 13.06
C ALA A 208 -7.56 -1.80 14.00
N LEU A 209 -6.56 -2.26 14.77
CA LEU A 209 -5.72 -1.41 15.64
C LEU A 209 -4.41 -0.98 14.96
N HIS A 210 -4.38 -0.91 13.65
CA HIS A 210 -3.18 -0.54 12.88
C HIS A 210 -2.52 0.77 13.35
N LEU A 211 -3.30 1.78 13.70
CA LEU A 211 -2.80 3.07 14.19
C LEU A 211 -2.06 2.98 15.53
N GLU A 212 -2.26 1.92 16.30
CA GLU A 212 -1.53 1.65 17.54
C GLU A 212 -0.22 0.88 17.31
N MET A 213 0.01 0.38 16.09
CA MET A 213 1.22 -0.34 15.73
C MET A 213 2.38 0.63 15.51
N ARG A 214 2.98 1.06 16.61
CA ARG A 214 4.03 2.08 16.67
C ARG A 214 5.08 1.78 17.75
N THR A 215 6.25 2.32 17.57
CA THR A 215 7.38 2.30 18.52
C THR A 215 8.08 3.65 18.52
N ARG A 216 9.02 3.87 19.42
CA ARG A 216 9.80 5.11 19.52
C ARG A 216 11.29 4.83 19.37
N MET A 217 11.96 5.59 18.54
CA MET A 217 13.41 5.70 18.53
C MET A 217 13.80 6.94 19.35
N ILE A 218 14.63 6.75 20.35
CA ILE A 218 15.20 7.83 21.15
C ILE A 218 16.64 8.03 20.68
N VAL A 219 16.96 9.24 20.19
CA VAL A 219 18.31 9.62 19.83
C VAL A 219 18.88 10.49 20.94
N GLU A 220 19.89 9.99 21.64
CA GLU A 220 20.65 10.73 22.64
C GLU A 220 21.77 11.58 21.99
N ALA A 221 22.28 12.57 22.74
CA ALA A 221 23.35 13.44 22.30
C ALA A 221 24.71 12.68 22.16
#